data_1728737fda311462a1d1421b4d46ad53
#
_entry.id   1728737fda311462a1d1421b4d46ad53
#
_cell.length_a   1.000
_cell.length_b   1.000
_cell.length_c   1.000
_cell.angle_alpha   90.00
_cell.angle_beta   90.00
_cell.angle_gamma   90.00
#
_symmetry.space_group_name_H-M   'P 1'
#
loop_
_entity.id
_entity.type
_entity.pdbx_description
1 polymer ?
#
loop_
_entity_poly.entity_id
_entity_poly.type
_entity_poly.pdbx_seq_one_letter_code
_entity_poly.pdbx_strand_id
1 'polypeptide(L)'
;MVTVSAPGSLMLLGEHAVLEGYQSLVCAINKRVTVNLKPLIKSYDLEIDSSIGKYSSSLTDLKDDLRFQFILDAVRSVKSNLETGINISIDSDIDSSLGFGSSAAVTVGVHAVLSYFLNNYF
;
A
#
# COMPACT_ATOMS: atom_id res chain seq x y z
N MET A 1 16.33 0.33 -4.03
CA MET A 1 15.09 -0.37 -3.55
C MET A 1 14.79 0.14 -2.15
N VAL A 2 13.54 0.48 -1.91
CA VAL A 2 13.04 0.87 -0.59
C VAL A 2 12.10 -0.22 -0.08
N THR A 3 12.25 -0.60 1.18
CA THR A 3 11.41 -1.62 1.84
C THR A 3 10.78 -1.03 3.09
N VAL A 4 9.46 -1.19 3.22
CA VAL A 4 8.68 -0.79 4.39
C VAL A 4 7.87 -1.98 4.87
N SER A 5 7.72 -2.12 6.18
CA SER A 5 6.90 -3.16 6.78
C SER A 5 5.87 -2.53 7.73
N ALA A 6 4.61 -2.86 7.54
CA ALA A 6 3.50 -2.40 8.36
C ALA A 6 2.82 -3.57 9.09
N PRO A 7 2.51 -3.47 10.39
CA PRO A 7 1.79 -4.52 11.11
C PRO A 7 0.31 -4.51 10.73
N GLY A 8 -0.33 -5.67 10.81
CA GLY A 8 -1.78 -5.74 10.87
C GLY A 8 -2.31 -5.20 12.20
N SER A 9 -3.61 -5.07 12.29
CA SER A 9 -4.29 -4.57 13.48
C SER A 9 -5.56 -5.36 13.77
N LEU A 10 -5.91 -5.44 15.05
CA LEU A 10 -7.14 -6.03 15.54
C LEU A 10 -7.89 -5.00 16.37
N MET A 11 -9.12 -4.69 15.97
CA MET A 11 -10.01 -3.85 16.77
C MET A 11 -10.70 -4.74 17.81
N LEU A 12 -10.43 -4.49 19.08
CA LEU A 12 -10.96 -5.27 20.19
C LEU A 12 -12.35 -4.81 20.62
N LEU A 13 -12.54 -3.48 20.65
CA LEU A 13 -13.80 -2.84 21.10
C LEU A 13 -14.02 -1.53 20.33
N GLY A 14 -15.28 -1.15 20.14
CA GLY A 14 -15.66 0.17 19.65
C GLY A 14 -15.72 0.31 18.13
N GLU A 15 -15.80 -0.77 17.36
CA GLU A 15 -15.85 -0.75 15.90
C GLU A 15 -17.04 0.06 15.33
N HIS A 16 -18.21 0.06 15.99
CA HIS A 16 -19.33 0.89 15.62
C HIS A 16 -19.28 2.25 16.32
N ALA A 17 -18.88 2.27 17.57
CA ALA A 17 -18.83 3.49 18.39
C ALA A 17 -17.85 4.53 17.82
N VAL A 18 -16.75 4.12 17.20
CA VAL A 18 -15.77 5.02 16.57
C VAL A 18 -16.38 5.83 15.42
N LEU A 19 -17.38 5.30 14.73
CA LEU A 19 -18.09 6.00 13.66
C LEU A 19 -18.96 7.14 14.19
N GLU A 20 -19.35 7.07 15.47
CA GLU A 20 -20.11 8.10 16.17
C GLU A 20 -19.22 9.04 17.01
N GLY A 21 -17.90 8.99 16.80
CA GLY A 21 -16.93 9.85 17.47
C GLY A 21 -16.51 9.39 18.86
N TYR A 22 -16.84 8.16 19.26
CA TYR A 22 -16.38 7.57 20.52
C TYR A 22 -15.04 6.84 20.34
N GLN A 23 -14.45 6.43 21.46
CA GLN A 23 -13.17 5.73 21.47
C GLN A 23 -13.30 4.27 21.02
N SER A 24 -12.25 3.76 20.40
CA SER A 24 -12.06 2.35 20.09
C SER A 24 -10.76 1.84 20.70
N LEU A 25 -10.69 0.54 20.94
CA LEU A 25 -9.48 -0.14 21.38
C LEU A 25 -8.96 -1.03 20.25
N VAL A 26 -7.75 -0.70 19.79
CA VAL A 26 -7.08 -1.41 18.67
C VAL A 26 -5.70 -1.85 19.16
N CYS A 27 -5.28 -3.04 18.77
CA CYS A 27 -3.91 -3.51 18.97
C CYS A 27 -3.23 -3.85 17.64
N ALA A 28 -1.92 -3.64 17.55
CA ALA A 28 -1.11 -4.18 16.48
C ALA A 28 -0.87 -5.68 16.71
N ILE A 29 -0.80 -6.44 15.62
CA ILE A 29 -0.53 -7.87 15.66
C ILE A 29 0.86 -8.18 15.07
N ASN A 30 1.41 -9.34 15.43
CA ASN A 30 2.71 -9.80 14.91
C ASN A 30 2.56 -10.51 13.55
N LYS A 31 1.76 -9.96 12.68
CA LYS A 31 1.64 -10.29 11.27
C LYS A 31 1.81 -9.02 10.47
N ARG A 32 2.55 -9.07 9.41
CA ARG A 32 2.99 -7.86 8.71
C ARG A 32 2.76 -7.94 7.21
N VAL A 33 2.62 -6.75 6.62
CA VAL A 33 2.73 -6.53 5.18
C VAL A 33 4.09 -5.90 4.93
N THR A 34 4.83 -6.44 3.97
CA THR A 34 6.09 -5.87 3.48
C THR A 34 5.87 -5.31 2.08
N VAL A 35 6.18 -4.04 1.89
CA VAL A 35 6.07 -3.35 0.61
C VAL A 35 7.47 -2.95 0.15
N ASN A 36 7.83 -3.37 -1.05
CA ASN A 36 9.09 -3.00 -1.70
C ASN A 36 8.81 -2.11 -2.89
N LEU A 37 9.60 -1.06 -3.09
CA LEU A 37 9.54 -0.19 -4.24
C LEU A 37 10.90 -0.12 -4.95
N LYS A 38 10.88 -0.31 -6.26
CA LYS A 38 12.06 -0.18 -7.14
C LYS A 38 11.76 0.79 -8.28
N PRO A 39 12.70 1.69 -8.66
CA PRO A 39 12.55 2.47 -9.87
C PRO A 39 12.68 1.59 -11.12
N LEU A 40 11.91 1.92 -12.15
CA LEU A 40 11.97 1.35 -13.49
C LEU A 40 12.62 2.36 -14.43
N ILE A 41 13.94 2.39 -14.49
CA ILE A 41 14.73 3.42 -15.18
C ILE A 41 14.43 3.50 -16.70
N LYS A 42 13.94 2.42 -17.30
CA LYS A 42 13.73 2.30 -18.76
C LYS A 42 12.27 2.46 -19.19
N SER A 43 11.35 2.63 -18.29
CA SER A 43 9.93 2.80 -18.59
C SER A 43 9.28 3.80 -17.63
N TYR A 44 8.14 4.36 -18.05
CA TYR A 44 7.32 5.22 -17.20
C TYR A 44 6.03 4.51 -16.84
N ASP A 45 6.18 3.28 -16.33
CA ASP A 45 5.08 2.39 -15.99
C ASP A 45 4.97 2.18 -14.48
N LEU A 46 3.78 1.83 -14.04
CA LEU A 46 3.51 1.26 -12.73
C LEU A 46 3.35 -0.24 -12.88
N GLU A 47 4.19 -1.00 -12.19
CA GLU A 47 4.03 -2.44 -12.04
C GLU A 47 3.72 -2.77 -10.58
N ILE A 48 2.73 -3.63 -10.34
CA ILE A 48 2.40 -4.15 -9.02
C ILE A 48 2.47 -5.68 -9.07
N ASP A 49 3.16 -6.27 -8.10
CA ASP A 49 3.26 -7.72 -7.93
C ASP A 49 2.85 -8.09 -6.49
N SER A 50 1.84 -8.92 -6.36
CA SER A 50 1.34 -9.37 -5.06
C SER A 50 0.70 -10.75 -5.14
N SER A 51 0.38 -11.33 -4.00
CA SER A 51 -0.33 -12.63 -3.92
C SER A 51 -1.72 -12.62 -4.55
N ILE A 52 -2.37 -11.46 -4.66
CA ILE A 52 -3.69 -11.32 -5.29
C ILE A 52 -3.62 -11.10 -6.81
N GLY A 53 -2.41 -10.99 -7.36
CA GLY A 53 -2.18 -10.87 -8.80
C GLY A 53 -1.13 -9.84 -9.17
N LYS A 54 -1.06 -9.57 -10.48
CA LYS A 54 -0.16 -8.61 -11.08
C LYS A 54 -0.94 -7.51 -11.78
N TYR A 55 -0.34 -6.31 -11.83
CA TYR A 55 -0.87 -5.16 -12.54
C TYR A 55 0.27 -4.46 -13.26
N SER A 56 0.00 -3.95 -14.46
CA SER A 56 0.92 -3.10 -15.20
C SER A 56 0.15 -2.09 -16.02
N SER A 57 0.52 -0.82 -15.93
CA SER A 57 -0.06 0.26 -16.72
C SER A 57 0.89 1.45 -16.76
N SER A 58 0.78 2.30 -17.80
CA SER A 58 1.54 3.54 -17.85
C SER A 58 1.13 4.50 -16.72
N LEU A 59 2.09 5.18 -16.10
CA LEU A 59 1.82 6.24 -15.11
C LEU A 59 1.07 7.42 -15.72
N THR A 60 1.15 7.62 -17.06
CA THR A 60 0.37 8.66 -17.76
C THR A 60 -1.11 8.29 -17.90
N ASP A 61 -1.42 7.00 -17.98
CA ASP A 61 -2.78 6.46 -18.17
C ASP A 61 -3.00 5.25 -17.23
N LEU A 62 -3.12 5.51 -15.94
CA LEU A 62 -3.37 4.47 -14.95
C LEU A 62 -4.80 3.93 -15.08
N LYS A 63 -4.89 2.67 -15.49
CA LYS A 63 -6.16 1.95 -15.62
C LYS A 63 -6.66 1.52 -14.25
N ASP A 64 -7.99 1.54 -14.06
CA ASP A 64 -8.59 1.07 -12.83
C ASP A 64 -8.54 -0.45 -12.70
N ASP A 65 -8.25 -0.91 -11.48
CA ASP A 65 -8.34 -2.30 -11.08
C ASP A 65 -8.77 -2.35 -9.60
N LEU A 66 -9.96 -2.88 -9.35
CA LEU A 66 -10.54 -2.91 -8.01
C LEU A 66 -9.67 -3.67 -6.99
N ARG A 67 -8.87 -4.64 -7.44
CA ARG A 67 -7.96 -5.40 -6.57
C ARG A 67 -6.86 -4.51 -5.98
N PHE A 68 -6.49 -3.46 -6.70
CA PHE A 68 -5.36 -2.58 -6.36
C PHE A 68 -5.79 -1.13 -6.08
N GLN A 69 -7.07 -0.88 -5.86
CA GLN A 69 -7.63 0.46 -5.75
C GLN A 69 -6.86 1.35 -4.76
N PHE A 70 -6.60 0.86 -3.55
CA PHE A 70 -5.87 1.63 -2.53
C PHE A 70 -4.44 1.99 -2.96
N ILE A 71 -3.78 1.09 -3.70
CA ILE A 71 -2.42 1.32 -4.22
C ILE A 71 -2.47 2.34 -5.35
N LEU A 72 -3.42 2.18 -6.27
CA LEU A 72 -3.60 3.10 -7.39
C LEU A 72 -3.93 4.52 -6.93
N ASP A 73 -4.78 4.68 -5.92
CA ASP A 73 -5.11 5.98 -5.35
C ASP A 73 -3.89 6.63 -4.68
N ALA A 74 -3.08 5.85 -3.96
CA ALA A 74 -1.83 6.34 -3.39
C ALA A 74 -0.85 6.80 -4.48
N VAL A 75 -0.66 6.02 -5.54
CA VAL A 75 0.22 6.39 -6.66
C VAL A 75 -0.31 7.61 -7.40
N ARG A 76 -1.63 7.70 -7.65
CA ARG A 76 -2.26 8.87 -8.28
C ARG A 76 -1.99 10.16 -7.53
N SER A 77 -1.97 10.12 -6.19
CA SER A 77 -1.73 11.30 -5.37
C SER A 77 -0.31 11.86 -5.50
N VAL A 78 0.65 11.07 -5.94
CA VAL A 78 2.08 11.44 -6.02
C VAL A 78 2.68 11.32 -7.43
N LYS A 79 1.94 10.83 -8.41
CA LYS A 79 2.47 10.52 -9.75
C LYS A 79 3.13 11.70 -10.45
N SER A 80 2.69 12.93 -10.20
CA SER A 80 3.28 14.15 -10.76
C SER A 80 4.71 14.40 -10.27
N ASN A 81 5.10 13.79 -9.18
CA ASN A 81 6.41 13.91 -8.56
C ASN A 81 7.34 12.74 -8.91
N LEU A 82 6.86 11.75 -9.66
CA LEU A 82 7.64 10.61 -10.10
C LEU A 82 8.34 10.93 -11.44
N GLU A 83 9.65 10.83 -11.47
CA GLU A 83 10.46 11.05 -12.68
C GLU A 83 10.68 9.77 -13.49
N THR A 84 10.43 8.61 -12.89
CA THR A 84 10.57 7.29 -13.52
C THR A 84 9.37 6.41 -13.23
N GLY A 85 9.23 5.31 -13.97
CA GLY A 85 8.34 4.24 -13.60
C GLY A 85 8.75 3.59 -12.28
N ILE A 86 7.82 2.89 -11.65
CA ILE A 86 8.03 2.20 -10.38
C ILE A 86 7.44 0.80 -10.39
N ASN A 87 8.14 -0.12 -9.75
CA ASN A 87 7.62 -1.45 -9.43
C ASN A 87 7.37 -1.53 -7.92
N ILE A 88 6.16 -1.92 -7.55
CA ILE A 88 5.74 -2.14 -6.16
C ILE A 88 5.46 -3.63 -5.98
N SER A 89 6.22 -4.30 -5.12
CA SER A 89 5.93 -5.67 -4.72
C SER A 89 5.43 -5.74 -3.29
N ILE A 90 4.39 -6.54 -3.06
CA ILE A 90 3.71 -6.65 -1.77
C ILE A 90 3.70 -8.10 -1.34
N ASP A 91 4.28 -8.35 -0.18
CA ASP A 91 4.27 -9.62 0.51
C ASP A 91 3.53 -9.48 1.85
N SER A 92 2.60 -10.38 2.14
CA SER A 92 1.73 -10.28 3.30
C SER A 92 1.65 -11.61 4.07
N ASP A 93 1.99 -11.54 5.34
CA ASP A 93 1.73 -12.62 6.31
C ASP A 93 0.31 -12.56 6.89
N ILE A 94 -0.47 -11.54 6.50
CA ILE A 94 -1.82 -11.31 7.03
C ILE A 94 -2.82 -12.01 6.12
N ASP A 95 -3.58 -12.94 6.68
CA ASP A 95 -4.73 -13.52 5.99
C ASP A 95 -5.86 -12.48 5.90
N SER A 96 -6.20 -12.10 4.67
CA SER A 96 -7.23 -11.08 4.41
C SER A 96 -8.64 -11.50 4.86
N SER A 97 -8.87 -12.81 5.03
CA SER A 97 -10.17 -13.35 5.47
C SER A 97 -10.42 -13.19 6.97
N LEU A 98 -9.38 -12.93 7.77
CA LEU A 98 -9.47 -12.90 9.23
C LEU A 98 -9.73 -11.50 9.83
N GLY A 99 -9.90 -10.46 9.01
CA GLY A 99 -10.19 -9.11 9.51
C GLY A 99 -9.04 -8.46 10.29
N PHE A 100 -7.79 -8.83 10.03
CA PHE A 100 -6.60 -8.29 10.71
C PHE A 100 -6.04 -7.02 10.07
N GLY A 101 -6.89 -6.22 9.42
CA GLY A 101 -6.49 -4.93 8.90
C GLY A 101 -5.50 -4.98 7.74
N SER A 102 -5.56 -6.01 6.89
CA SER A 102 -4.64 -6.18 5.76
C SER A 102 -4.68 -4.99 4.79
N SER A 103 -5.86 -4.50 4.43
CA SER A 103 -6.02 -3.33 3.55
C SER A 103 -5.41 -2.07 4.16
N ALA A 104 -5.60 -1.84 5.45
CA ALA A 104 -5.00 -0.71 6.17
C ALA A 104 -3.47 -0.83 6.20
N ALA A 105 -2.93 -2.01 6.48
CA ALA A 105 -1.49 -2.26 6.49
C ALA A 105 -0.86 -2.05 5.11
N VAL A 106 -1.51 -2.52 4.04
CA VAL A 106 -1.08 -2.26 2.65
C VAL A 106 -1.09 -0.77 2.36
N THR A 107 -2.17 -0.06 2.69
CA THR A 107 -2.29 1.39 2.46
C THR A 107 -1.18 2.15 3.18
N VAL A 108 -0.96 1.88 4.46
CA VAL A 108 0.13 2.50 5.24
C VAL A 108 1.49 2.18 4.64
N GLY A 109 1.75 0.92 4.29
CA GLY A 109 3.02 0.49 3.70
C GLY A 109 3.31 1.16 2.36
N VAL A 110 2.30 1.26 1.48
CA VAL A 110 2.43 1.91 0.16
C VAL A 110 2.67 3.41 0.30
N HIS A 111 1.91 4.10 1.14
CA HIS A 111 2.13 5.53 1.36
C HIS A 111 3.52 5.81 1.97
N ALA A 112 3.95 4.99 2.92
CA ALA A 112 5.26 5.14 3.55
C ALA A 112 6.41 4.91 2.55
N VAL A 113 6.33 3.86 1.71
CA VAL A 113 7.38 3.56 0.73
C VAL A 113 7.45 4.64 -0.36
N LEU A 114 6.30 5.16 -0.82
CA LEU A 114 6.24 6.26 -1.80
C LEU A 114 6.81 7.55 -1.20
N SER A 115 6.41 7.91 0.02
CA SER A 115 6.92 9.10 0.70
C SER A 115 8.42 9.04 0.91
N TYR A 116 8.95 7.91 1.37
CA TYR A 116 10.39 7.74 1.56
C TYR A 116 11.13 7.80 0.22
N PHE A 117 10.60 7.16 -0.81
CA PHE A 117 11.19 7.15 -2.15
C PHE A 117 11.30 8.58 -2.72
N LEU A 118 10.22 9.35 -2.69
CA LEU A 118 10.21 10.72 -3.19
C LEU A 118 11.16 11.64 -2.43
N ASN A 119 11.26 11.50 -1.11
CA ASN A 119 12.14 12.35 -0.29
C ASN A 119 13.64 12.02 -0.42
N ASN A 120 14.02 10.87 -0.96
CA ASN A 120 15.42 10.43 -1.02
C ASN A 120 15.95 10.25 -2.45
N TYR A 121 15.08 10.26 -3.46
CA TYR A 121 15.46 10.02 -4.84
C TYR A 121 15.13 11.19 -5.78
N PHE A 122 14.34 12.15 -5.33
CA PHE A 122 13.95 13.33 -6.12
C PHE A 122 14.07 14.63 -5.32
#